data_a193b38d07e86cf7bea5b42097ad6237
#
_entry.id   a193b38d07e86cf7bea5b42097ad6237
#
_cell.length_a   1.000
_cell.length_b   1.000
_cell.length_c   1.000
_cell.angle_alpha   90.00
_cell.angle_beta   90.00
_cell.angle_gamma   90.00
#
_symmetry.space_group_name_H-M   'P 1'
#
loop_
_entity.id
_entity.type
_entity.pdbx_description
1 polymer ?
#
loop_
_entity_poly.entity_id
_entity_poly.type
_entity_poly.pdbx_seq_one_letter_code
_entity_poly.pdbx_strand_id
1 'polypeptide(L)'
;LLSRRQRQMCIRDRKYSIEGGSLPAVVIQLDPGETLISEVGGRTWSRGPVVTETKAEGGVGKSLGRLFTGESLFMNRYTAQGPAEIAFTSSFPGRIVARALNPGESIICQKSAFLCATAGVELAVHLQKKLGAGLVGGEGFIMQRVTGPGMVFLEVDGYCPEYDLAPGEQLVCDTGVVAIM
;
A
#
# COMPACT_ATOMS: atom_id res chain seq x y z
N LEU A 1 10.32 28.12 17.50
CA LEU A 1 9.95 26.75 17.11
C LEU A 1 9.19 26.82 15.79
N LEU A 2 9.93 26.64 14.69
CA LEU A 2 9.35 26.62 13.35
C LEU A 2 8.58 25.32 13.18
N SER A 3 7.25 25.39 13.08
CA SER A 3 6.42 24.27 12.72
C SER A 3 6.91 23.69 11.39
N ARG A 4 7.22 22.38 11.36
CA ARG A 4 7.49 21.68 10.12
C ARG A 4 6.23 21.81 9.26
N ARG A 5 6.35 22.53 8.14
CA ARG A 5 5.27 22.68 7.17
C ARG A 5 4.79 21.27 6.78
N GLN A 6 3.56 20.98 7.15
CA GLN A 6 2.80 19.87 6.58
C GLN A 6 2.89 20.01 5.06
N ARG A 7 3.50 19.03 4.39
CA ARG A 7 3.44 18.98 2.92
C ARG A 7 2.05 18.50 2.55
N GLN A 8 1.14 19.43 2.39
CA GLN A 8 -0.12 19.17 1.74
C GLN A 8 0.16 19.01 0.25
N MET A 9 0.08 17.79 -0.24
CA MET A 9 0.37 17.45 -1.63
C MET A 9 -0.93 17.10 -2.33
N CYS A 10 -1.36 17.93 -3.29
CA CYS A 10 -2.48 17.62 -4.17
C CYS A 10 -1.92 16.90 -5.40
N ILE A 11 -2.14 15.58 -5.48
CA ILE A 11 -1.87 14.82 -6.69
C ILE A 11 -3.22 14.33 -7.22
N ARG A 12 -3.62 14.84 -8.40
CA ARG A 12 -4.88 14.51 -9.06
C ARG A 12 -6.11 14.62 -8.13
N ASP A 13 -6.36 15.83 -7.63
CA ASP A 13 -7.56 16.22 -6.87
C ASP A 13 -7.78 15.59 -5.49
N ARG A 14 -6.87 14.77 -4.97
CA ARG A 14 -6.99 14.24 -3.61
C ARG A 14 -6.19 15.05 -2.60
N LYS A 15 -6.86 15.38 -1.51
CA LYS A 15 -6.26 16.07 -0.37
C LYS A 15 -5.84 15.03 0.67
N TYR A 16 -4.55 14.94 0.94
CA TYR A 16 -4.01 14.14 2.04
C TYR A 16 -2.86 14.87 2.72
N SER A 17 -2.59 14.49 3.96
CA SER A 17 -1.39 14.89 4.70
C SER A 17 -0.71 13.67 5.30
N ILE A 18 0.60 13.73 5.45
CA ILE A 18 1.38 12.73 6.20
C ILE A 18 1.93 13.42 7.43
N GLU A 19 1.57 12.93 8.59
CA GLU A 19 1.82 13.52 9.91
C GLU A 19 2.46 12.49 10.84
N GLY A 20 2.97 12.92 12.01
CA GLY A 20 3.38 12.00 13.09
C GLY A 20 4.86 11.66 13.18
N GLY A 21 5.73 12.35 12.45
CA GLY A 21 7.19 12.21 12.65
C GLY A 21 7.72 10.81 12.34
N SER A 22 8.27 10.11 13.33
CA SER A 22 8.89 8.79 13.14
C SER A 22 7.88 7.64 13.01
N LEU A 23 6.67 7.80 13.51
CA LEU A 23 5.57 6.86 13.32
C LEU A 23 4.43 7.59 12.59
N PRO A 24 4.52 7.71 11.26
CA PRO A 24 3.64 8.59 10.52
C PRO A 24 2.24 7.99 10.32
N ALA A 25 1.28 8.88 10.13
CA ALA A 25 -0.05 8.58 9.66
C ALA A 25 -0.32 9.32 8.37
N VAL A 26 -0.97 8.69 7.41
CA VAL A 26 -1.60 9.38 6.29
C VAL A 26 -3.04 9.69 6.66
N VAL A 27 -3.43 10.96 6.56
CA VAL A 27 -4.78 11.45 6.78
C VAL A 27 -5.35 11.88 5.43
N ILE A 28 -6.44 11.25 5.01
CA ILE A 28 -7.01 11.41 3.68
C ILE A 28 -8.41 12.00 3.80
N GLN A 29 -8.64 13.12 3.12
CA GLN A 29 -9.96 13.73 3.00
C GLN A 29 -10.73 13.07 1.85
N LEU A 30 -11.98 12.74 2.08
CA LEU A 30 -12.86 12.10 1.10
C LEU A 30 -14.08 12.96 0.83
N ASP A 31 -14.40 13.11 -0.44
CA ASP A 31 -15.67 13.63 -0.89
C ASP A 31 -16.73 12.50 -0.92
N PRO A 32 -18.04 12.85 -0.93
CA PRO A 32 -19.12 11.87 -1.00
C PRO A 32 -18.95 10.92 -2.19
N GLY A 33 -19.06 9.61 -1.95
CA GLY A 33 -18.92 8.54 -2.95
C GLY A 33 -17.48 8.08 -3.16
N GLU A 34 -16.48 8.77 -2.64
CA GLU A 34 -15.09 8.30 -2.73
C GLU A 34 -14.85 7.09 -1.85
N THR A 35 -14.00 6.20 -2.34
CA THR A 35 -13.71 4.93 -1.68
C THR A 35 -12.20 4.71 -1.56
N LEU A 36 -11.76 4.29 -0.37
CA LEU A 36 -10.43 3.75 -0.11
C LEU A 36 -10.50 2.25 0.15
N ILE A 37 -9.40 1.56 -0.13
CA ILE A 37 -9.19 0.16 0.19
C ILE A 37 -7.97 -0.01 1.09
N SER A 38 -8.04 -0.92 2.04
CA SER A 38 -6.89 -1.38 2.82
C SER A 38 -7.09 -2.82 3.26
N GLU A 39 -6.04 -3.47 3.76
CA GLU A 39 -6.20 -4.74 4.46
C GLU A 39 -7.09 -4.59 5.70
N VAL A 40 -7.69 -5.70 6.14
CA VAL A 40 -8.51 -5.72 7.36
C VAL A 40 -7.67 -5.27 8.56
N GLY A 41 -8.18 -4.30 9.30
CA GLY A 41 -7.48 -3.73 10.44
C GLY A 41 -6.59 -2.53 10.14
N GLY A 42 -6.39 -2.16 8.86
CA GLY A 42 -5.49 -1.05 8.49
C GLY A 42 -5.97 0.34 8.89
N ARG A 43 -7.29 0.59 8.96
CA ARG A 43 -7.81 1.89 9.37
C ARG A 43 -7.55 2.17 10.84
N THR A 44 -6.91 3.31 11.14
CA THR A 44 -6.66 3.75 12.50
C THR A 44 -7.84 4.54 13.07
N TRP A 45 -8.33 5.56 12.35
CA TRP A 45 -9.55 6.29 12.70
C TRP A 45 -10.28 6.81 11.46
N SER A 46 -11.51 7.25 11.66
CA SER A 46 -12.26 8.00 10.66
C SER A 46 -13.18 9.01 11.34
N ARG A 47 -13.46 10.11 10.63
CA ARG A 47 -14.38 11.16 11.02
C ARG A 47 -15.33 11.43 9.85
N GLY A 48 -16.61 11.64 10.15
CA GLY A 48 -17.65 11.76 9.14
C GLY A 48 -18.32 10.43 8.79
N PRO A 49 -19.34 10.45 7.90
CA PRO A 49 -20.13 9.27 7.56
C PRO A 49 -19.36 8.36 6.60
N VAL A 50 -18.82 7.26 7.11
CA VAL A 50 -18.06 6.25 6.33
C VAL A 50 -18.70 4.88 6.52
N VAL A 51 -19.05 4.24 5.41
CA VAL A 51 -19.49 2.85 5.37
C VAL A 51 -18.30 1.95 5.12
N THR A 52 -18.18 0.89 5.90
CA THR A 52 -17.11 -0.12 5.76
C THR A 52 -17.71 -1.43 5.26
N GLU A 53 -17.17 -1.94 4.16
CA GLU A 53 -17.50 -3.27 3.63
C GLU A 53 -16.25 -4.12 3.57
N THR A 54 -16.31 -5.34 4.10
CA THR A 54 -15.22 -6.32 3.97
C THR A 54 -15.52 -7.25 2.79
N LYS A 55 -14.61 -7.32 1.83
CA LYS A 55 -14.71 -8.22 0.68
C LYS A 55 -13.46 -9.09 0.59
N ALA A 56 -13.66 -10.39 0.35
CA ALA A 56 -12.58 -11.25 -0.09
C ALA A 56 -12.29 -10.89 -1.56
N GLU A 57 -11.15 -10.31 -1.85
CA GLU A 57 -10.77 -10.00 -3.23
C GLU A 57 -10.37 -11.29 -3.96
N GLY A 58 -11.15 -11.63 -4.99
CA GLY A 58 -10.93 -12.78 -5.86
C GLY A 58 -12.24 -13.53 -6.12
N GLY A 59 -12.80 -13.37 -7.33
CA GLY A 59 -14.00 -14.07 -7.76
C GLY A 59 -13.88 -15.60 -7.56
N VAL A 60 -15.01 -16.25 -7.36
CA VAL A 60 -15.18 -17.68 -7.03
C VAL A 60 -14.38 -18.66 -7.93
N GLY A 61 -13.99 -18.26 -9.14
CA GLY A 61 -13.22 -19.08 -10.09
C GLY A 61 -11.68 -19.04 -9.93
N LYS A 62 -11.12 -18.11 -9.14
CA LYS A 62 -9.66 -17.99 -8.91
C LYS A 62 -9.23 -18.43 -7.50
N SER A 63 -10.15 -18.88 -6.67
CA SER A 63 -9.90 -19.22 -5.27
C SER A 63 -9.13 -20.53 -5.06
N LEU A 64 -9.21 -21.48 -5.99
CA LEU A 64 -8.56 -22.79 -5.87
C LEU A 64 -7.02 -22.72 -5.87
N GLY A 65 -6.43 -21.79 -6.63
CA GLY A 65 -4.97 -21.57 -6.60
C GLY A 65 -4.47 -20.84 -5.35
N ARG A 66 -5.36 -20.09 -4.66
CA ARG A 66 -5.04 -19.31 -3.45
C ARG A 66 -5.14 -20.10 -2.15
N LEU A 67 -5.89 -21.18 -2.14
CA LEU A 67 -5.91 -22.14 -1.00
C LEU A 67 -4.55 -22.78 -0.74
N PHE A 68 -3.69 -22.86 -1.76
CA PHE A 68 -2.32 -23.40 -1.63
C PHE A 68 -1.30 -22.37 -1.09
N THR A 69 -1.59 -21.08 -1.13
CA THR A 69 -0.70 -20.02 -0.60
C THR A 69 -1.15 -19.49 0.76
N GLY A 70 -2.27 -19.97 1.31
CA GLY A 70 -2.73 -19.68 2.67
C GLY A 70 -3.26 -18.26 2.90
N GLU A 71 -3.37 -17.41 1.87
CA GLU A 71 -3.68 -16.00 2.05
C GLU A 71 -4.82 -15.52 1.13
N SER A 72 -6.03 -15.50 1.67
CA SER A 72 -7.09 -14.66 1.11
C SER A 72 -6.82 -13.21 1.55
N LEU A 73 -6.59 -12.31 0.60
CA LEU A 73 -6.55 -10.88 0.87
C LEU A 73 -7.99 -10.42 1.20
N PHE A 74 -8.28 -10.32 2.48
CA PHE A 74 -9.51 -9.68 2.94
C PHE A 74 -9.27 -8.17 2.93
N MET A 75 -9.98 -7.49 2.03
CA MET A 75 -9.87 -6.05 1.88
C MET A 75 -11.10 -5.36 2.44
N ASN A 76 -10.86 -4.33 3.21
CA ASN A 76 -11.89 -3.38 3.60
C ASN A 76 -12.00 -2.28 2.55
N ARG A 77 -13.24 -1.97 2.21
CA ARG A 77 -13.61 -0.83 1.39
C ARG A 77 -14.29 0.20 2.28
N TYR A 78 -13.76 1.41 2.30
CA TYR A 78 -14.28 2.52 3.08
C TYR A 78 -14.88 3.55 2.14
N THR A 79 -16.20 3.65 2.09
CA THR A 79 -16.92 4.58 1.19
C THR A 79 -17.50 5.73 1.99
N ALA A 80 -17.14 6.95 1.64
CA ALA A 80 -17.68 8.15 2.24
C ALA A 80 -19.11 8.41 1.74
N GLN A 81 -20.05 8.58 2.66
CA GLN A 81 -21.44 8.95 2.37
C GLN A 81 -21.67 10.47 2.40
N GLY A 82 -20.69 11.21 2.86
CA GLY A 82 -20.59 12.67 2.95
C GLY A 82 -19.13 13.06 3.12
N PRO A 83 -18.79 14.35 3.30
CA PRO A 83 -17.43 14.76 3.58
C PRO A 83 -16.88 13.99 4.79
N ALA A 84 -15.75 13.33 4.61
CA ALA A 84 -15.17 12.46 5.61
C ALA A 84 -13.63 12.51 5.60
N GLU A 85 -13.05 12.02 6.69
CA GLU A 85 -11.61 11.89 6.87
C GLU A 85 -11.31 10.47 7.32
N ILE A 86 -10.30 9.84 6.74
CA ILE A 86 -9.81 8.53 7.17
C ILE A 86 -8.31 8.59 7.33
N ALA A 87 -7.82 7.98 8.40
CA ALA A 87 -6.40 7.88 8.67
C ALA A 87 -5.91 6.44 8.78
N PHE A 88 -4.70 6.23 8.28
CA PHE A 88 -3.94 4.99 8.35
C PHE A 88 -2.57 5.29 8.92
N THR A 89 -2.23 4.65 10.04
CA THR A 89 -0.96 4.85 10.73
C THR A 89 0.01 3.74 10.35
N SER A 90 1.27 4.11 10.13
CA SER A 90 2.34 3.14 9.95
C SER A 90 2.48 2.22 11.15
N SER A 91 2.75 0.95 10.92
CA SER A 91 2.90 -0.08 11.95
C SER A 91 4.26 0.00 12.67
N PHE A 92 5.26 0.58 11.99
CA PHE A 92 6.65 0.69 12.46
C PHE A 92 7.19 2.10 12.24
N PRO A 93 8.22 2.50 13.01
CA PRO A 93 8.93 3.75 12.76
C PRO A 93 9.55 3.76 11.36
N GLY A 94 9.25 4.79 10.59
CA GLY A 94 9.72 4.89 9.21
C GLY A 94 9.06 6.04 8.46
N ARG A 95 8.63 5.77 7.25
CA ARG A 95 7.94 6.77 6.42
C ARG A 95 6.78 6.17 5.63
N ILE A 96 5.81 7.02 5.26
CA ILE A 96 4.78 6.69 4.29
C ILE A 96 5.17 7.29 2.94
N VAL A 97 5.14 6.45 1.90
CA VAL A 97 5.41 6.81 0.50
C VAL A 97 4.08 6.83 -0.24
N ALA A 98 3.73 7.97 -0.83
CA ALA A 98 2.55 8.12 -1.68
C ALA A 98 2.97 8.03 -3.15
N ARG A 99 2.29 7.19 -3.94
CA ARG A 99 2.52 7.05 -5.38
C ARG A 99 1.20 7.15 -6.15
N ALA A 100 1.18 7.99 -7.18
CA ALA A 100 0.11 8.00 -8.16
C ALA A 100 0.49 7.04 -9.29
N LEU A 101 -0.42 6.13 -9.62
CA LEU A 101 -0.24 5.16 -10.70
C LEU A 101 -1.23 5.49 -11.83
N ASN A 102 -0.72 5.56 -13.05
CA ASN A 102 -1.53 5.69 -14.25
C ASN A 102 -2.22 4.35 -14.61
N PRO A 103 -3.22 4.36 -15.49
CA PRO A 103 -3.81 3.11 -15.97
C PRO A 103 -2.74 2.17 -16.56
N GLY A 104 -2.66 0.93 -16.03
CA GLY A 104 -1.69 -0.07 -16.44
C GLY A 104 -0.28 0.09 -15.86
N GLU A 105 0.01 1.19 -15.20
CA GLU A 105 1.26 1.36 -14.45
C GLU A 105 1.24 0.48 -13.20
N SER A 106 2.37 -0.17 -12.92
CA SER A 106 2.49 -1.08 -11.77
C SER A 106 3.78 -0.85 -11.03
N ILE A 107 3.72 -1.04 -9.72
CA ILE A 107 4.88 -1.18 -8.85
C ILE A 107 4.83 -2.54 -8.16
N ILE A 108 5.97 -3.01 -7.74
CA ILE A 108 6.09 -4.22 -6.91
C ILE A 108 6.59 -3.79 -5.54
N CYS A 109 5.89 -4.21 -4.50
CA CYS A 109 6.28 -3.90 -3.13
C CYS A 109 6.17 -5.12 -2.22
N GLN A 110 6.78 -5.05 -1.07
CA GLN A 110 6.52 -6.03 -0.02
C GLN A 110 5.03 -6.00 0.35
N LYS A 111 4.45 -7.17 0.65
CA LYS A 111 3.05 -7.23 1.08
C LYS A 111 2.80 -6.37 2.31
N SER A 112 3.68 -6.43 3.30
CA SER A 112 3.62 -5.63 4.53
C SER A 112 3.76 -4.12 4.30
N ALA A 113 4.27 -3.69 3.15
CA ALA A 113 4.39 -2.27 2.82
C ALA A 113 3.06 -1.62 2.39
N PHE A 114 2.04 -2.41 2.01
CA PHE A 114 0.77 -1.85 1.57
C PHE A 114 -0.04 -1.31 2.76
N LEU A 115 -0.31 -0.02 2.77
CA LEU A 115 -1.09 0.63 3.82
C LEU A 115 -2.55 0.87 3.38
N CYS A 116 -2.74 1.60 2.30
CA CYS A 116 -4.06 1.82 1.70
C CYS A 116 -3.93 2.34 0.26
N ALA A 117 -5.05 2.28 -0.48
CA ALA A 117 -5.12 2.82 -1.82
C ALA A 117 -6.53 3.32 -2.17
N THR A 118 -6.66 4.00 -3.29
CA THR A 118 -7.96 4.32 -3.88
C THR A 118 -8.56 3.09 -4.55
N ALA A 119 -9.88 3.04 -4.66
CA ALA A 119 -10.62 1.86 -5.13
C ALA A 119 -10.32 1.40 -6.57
N GLY A 120 -9.66 2.25 -7.38
CA GLY A 120 -9.24 1.88 -8.75
C GLY A 120 -7.92 1.10 -8.81
N VAL A 121 -7.21 0.98 -7.68
CA VAL A 121 -5.96 0.23 -7.60
C VAL A 121 -6.26 -1.26 -7.42
N GLU A 122 -5.55 -2.08 -8.18
CA GLU A 122 -5.63 -3.54 -8.09
C GLU A 122 -4.38 -4.12 -7.41
N LEU A 123 -4.58 -5.13 -6.57
CA LEU A 123 -3.54 -5.85 -5.85
C LEU A 123 -3.47 -7.30 -6.33
N ALA A 124 -2.27 -7.78 -6.59
CA ALA A 124 -2.04 -9.18 -6.96
C ALA A 124 -0.75 -9.70 -6.31
N VAL A 125 -0.76 -10.94 -5.84
CA VAL A 125 0.46 -11.59 -5.34
C VAL A 125 1.47 -11.69 -6.47
N HIS A 126 2.69 -11.22 -6.23
CA HIS A 126 3.80 -11.33 -7.16
C HIS A 126 4.72 -12.47 -6.69
N LEU A 127 4.52 -13.66 -7.27
CA LEU A 127 5.37 -14.80 -7.00
C LEU A 127 6.72 -14.58 -7.71
N GLN A 128 7.77 -14.30 -7.00
CA GLN A 128 9.11 -14.42 -7.55
C GLN A 128 9.37 -15.91 -7.87
N LYS A 129 9.51 -16.23 -9.15
CA LYS A 129 10.03 -17.53 -9.56
C LYS A 129 11.41 -17.68 -8.93
N LYS A 130 11.61 -18.74 -8.15
CA LYS A 130 12.82 -19.09 -7.42
C LYS A 130 14.09 -18.75 -8.22
N LEU A 131 14.87 -17.83 -7.77
CA LEU A 131 16.28 -17.74 -8.11
C LEU A 131 17.02 -18.82 -7.32
N GLY A 132 17.26 -19.97 -7.99
CA GLY A 132 18.18 -21.00 -7.50
C GLY A 132 17.62 -21.93 -6.39
N ALA A 133 17.85 -23.21 -6.55
CA ALA A 133 17.65 -24.23 -5.52
C ALA A 133 18.60 -23.97 -4.34
N GLY A 134 18.12 -23.35 -3.27
CA GLY A 134 18.97 -23.08 -2.10
C GLY A 134 18.31 -22.31 -0.96
N LEU A 135 17.15 -21.70 -1.14
CA LEU A 135 16.46 -21.04 -0.05
C LEU A 135 15.52 -22.00 0.70
N VAL A 136 16.12 -22.87 1.50
CA VAL A 136 15.48 -23.48 2.67
C VAL A 136 15.69 -22.53 3.84
N GLY A 137 14.83 -21.55 3.98
CA GLY A 137 14.80 -20.62 5.09
C GLY A 137 13.38 -20.09 5.19
N GLY A 138 12.63 -20.56 6.18
CA GLY A 138 11.24 -20.28 6.39
C GLY A 138 10.91 -18.78 6.49
N GLU A 139 9.67 -18.46 6.22
CA GLU A 139 9.00 -17.16 6.12
C GLU A 139 9.22 -16.47 4.77
N GLY A 140 8.36 -16.87 3.81
CA GLY A 140 8.41 -16.40 2.45
C GLY A 140 8.22 -14.88 2.37
N PHE A 141 9.25 -14.23 1.87
CA PHE A 141 9.20 -12.85 1.44
C PHE A 141 8.17 -12.71 0.31
N ILE A 142 7.00 -12.21 0.67
CA ILE A 142 5.88 -12.11 -0.26
C ILE A 142 5.89 -10.70 -0.85
N MET A 143 6.10 -10.64 -2.16
CA MET A 143 5.92 -9.42 -2.92
C MET A 143 4.51 -9.36 -3.50
N GLN A 144 3.99 -8.17 -3.64
CA GLN A 144 2.74 -7.91 -4.33
C GLN A 144 2.92 -6.89 -5.44
N ARG A 145 2.15 -7.06 -6.50
CA ARG A 145 2.02 -6.09 -7.59
C ARG A 145 0.84 -5.19 -7.30
N VAL A 146 1.08 -3.89 -7.35
CA VAL A 146 0.07 -2.85 -7.19
C VAL A 146 -0.07 -2.16 -8.55
N THR A 147 -1.26 -2.21 -9.14
CA THR A 147 -1.54 -1.68 -10.49
C THR A 147 -2.58 -0.58 -10.43
N GLY A 148 -2.31 0.56 -11.08
CA GLY A 148 -3.23 1.67 -11.25
C GLY A 148 -4.39 1.41 -12.22
N PRO A 149 -5.34 2.31 -12.28
CA PRO A 149 -5.18 3.73 -11.94
C PRO A 149 -5.51 4.05 -10.48
N GLY A 150 -4.74 4.94 -9.88
CA GLY A 150 -5.09 5.50 -8.57
C GLY A 150 -3.90 5.92 -7.71
N MET A 151 -4.21 6.26 -6.46
CA MET A 151 -3.21 6.55 -5.44
C MET A 151 -2.99 5.32 -4.57
N VAL A 152 -1.74 5.02 -4.28
CA VAL A 152 -1.35 4.03 -3.27
C VAL A 152 -0.46 4.69 -2.22
N PHE A 153 -0.66 4.28 -0.97
CA PHE A 153 0.14 4.67 0.18
C PHE A 153 0.82 3.42 0.72
N LEU A 154 2.13 3.50 0.84
CA LEU A 154 2.98 2.40 1.27
C LEU A 154 3.73 2.82 2.52
N GLU A 155 3.76 1.96 3.53
CA GLU A 155 4.64 2.14 4.69
C GLU A 155 5.99 1.47 4.44
N VAL A 156 7.04 2.13 4.87
CA VAL A 156 8.41 1.63 4.75
C VAL A 156 9.14 1.84 6.06
N ASP A 157 9.63 0.75 6.62
CA ASP A 157 10.30 0.74 7.91
C ASP A 157 11.68 1.40 7.82
N GLY A 158 12.01 2.17 8.84
CA GLY A 158 13.33 2.78 9.01
C GLY A 158 13.74 3.70 7.86
N TYR A 159 15.02 3.64 7.52
CA TYR A 159 15.60 4.41 6.43
C TYR A 159 15.52 3.64 5.11
N CYS A 160 14.91 4.25 4.12
CA CYS A 160 14.77 3.68 2.79
C CYS A 160 15.29 4.67 1.73
N PRO A 161 16.51 4.49 1.22
CA PRO A 161 17.01 5.25 0.07
C PRO A 161 16.31 4.82 -1.22
N GLU A 162 16.22 5.76 -2.17
CA GLU A 162 15.71 5.49 -3.51
C GLU A 162 16.87 5.54 -4.51
N TYR A 163 16.91 4.61 -5.45
CA TYR A 163 17.91 4.52 -6.49
C TYR A 163 17.24 4.42 -7.86
N ASP A 164 17.64 5.30 -8.77
CA ASP A 164 17.29 5.20 -10.17
C ASP A 164 18.40 4.44 -10.91
N LEU A 165 18.12 3.23 -11.37
CA LEU A 165 19.10 2.40 -12.06
C LEU A 165 19.09 2.66 -13.57
N ALA A 166 20.25 2.99 -14.12
CA ALA A 166 20.43 3.11 -15.56
C ALA A 166 20.34 1.74 -16.27
N PRO A 167 20.06 1.69 -17.57
CA PRO A 167 20.07 0.43 -18.33
C PRO A 167 21.37 -0.34 -18.16
N GLY A 168 21.29 -1.58 -17.64
CA GLY A 168 22.44 -2.44 -17.35
C GLY A 168 23.08 -2.23 -15.98
N GLU A 169 22.67 -1.23 -15.21
CA GLU A 169 23.11 -1.04 -13.83
C GLU A 169 22.44 -2.06 -12.90
N GLN A 170 23.16 -2.50 -11.88
CA GLN A 170 22.70 -3.48 -10.91
C GLN A 170 22.92 -2.99 -9.49
N LEU A 171 21.87 -3.09 -8.68
CA LEU A 171 21.96 -2.94 -7.24
C LEU A 171 21.84 -4.32 -6.60
N VAL A 172 22.86 -4.74 -5.84
CA VAL A 172 22.83 -6.00 -5.12
C VAL A 172 22.36 -5.75 -3.70
N CYS A 173 21.29 -6.42 -3.30
CA CYS A 173 20.70 -6.30 -1.98
C CYS A 173 20.50 -7.68 -1.36
N ASP A 174 20.52 -7.75 -0.04
CA ASP A 174 20.11 -8.94 0.69
C ASP A 174 18.59 -9.17 0.56
N THR A 175 18.18 -10.43 0.78
CA THR A 175 16.78 -10.81 0.76
C THR A 175 15.99 -10.03 1.81
N GLY A 176 14.87 -9.45 1.42
CA GLY A 176 13.96 -8.78 2.34
C GLY A 176 14.20 -7.30 2.57
N VAL A 177 15.27 -6.71 1.99
CA VAL A 177 15.53 -5.27 2.16
C VAL A 177 14.90 -4.39 1.07
N VAL A 178 14.47 -4.97 -0.06
CA VAL A 178 13.79 -4.22 -1.13
C VAL A 178 12.34 -4.00 -0.73
N ALA A 179 11.98 -2.78 -0.41
CA ALA A 179 10.60 -2.44 -0.04
C ALA A 179 9.69 -2.24 -1.26
N ILE A 180 10.17 -1.50 -2.27
CA ILE A 180 9.40 -1.09 -3.46
C ILE A 180 10.33 -1.11 -4.67
N MET A 181 9.82 -1.55 -5.85
CA MET A 181 10.50 -1.49 -7.13
C MET A 181 9.52 -1.34 -8.30
#